data_54eb9457122c6c721c159946714c23bc
#
_entry.id   54eb9457122c6c721c159946714c23bc
#
_cell.length_a   1.000
_cell.length_b   1.000
_cell.length_c   1.000
_cell.angle_alpha   90.00
_cell.angle_beta   90.00
_cell.angle_gamma   90.00
#
_symmetry.space_group_name_H-M   'P 1'
#
loop_
_entity.id
_entity.type
_entity.pdbx_description
1 polymer ?
#
loop_
_entity_poly.entity_id
_entity_poly.type
_entity_poly.pdbx_seq_one_letter_code
_entity_poly.pdbx_strand_id
1 'polypeptide(L)'
;MKTATKIKAFLIISFIAIFAVIAARHFIGLHFKKKFSTRPAPGVIISKVEKSLFYKSIETFGTAIAQSSKVYRVQKDNIVGNINIENRFVKKGEIIIALKDGKNIIADFGGKVGKREIAQGVLGSNSLIITLDDLKKIVIDIKVPENYVGILKPGLKAEIMNSAFNRTFKGKVESISSRIDPSTRSILARIIVDNSNFQIIPGQLMTVKIIYNEINQIGVPESAVTIQGNTAFVYIVNSNIAEKKIIKMGKRNFGKVSIISGVNEDDAVISEGVSKVRDKSKVKIINP
;
A
#
# COMPACT_ATOMS: atom_id res chain seq x y z
N MET A 1 -90.73 8.94 -37.92
CA MET A 1 -89.44 8.39 -38.58
C MET A 1 -88.18 9.22 -38.36
N LYS A 2 -88.21 10.51 -38.05
CA LYS A 2 -87.00 11.38 -37.92
C LYS A 2 -86.15 11.16 -36.62
N THR A 3 -86.73 10.65 -35.53
CA THR A 3 -86.03 10.45 -34.24
C THR A 3 -85.20 9.15 -34.19
N ALA A 4 -85.66 8.06 -34.79
CA ALA A 4 -84.96 6.83 -34.83
C ALA A 4 -83.65 6.91 -35.65
N THR A 5 -83.65 7.72 -36.71
CA THR A 5 -82.46 7.98 -37.57
C THR A 5 -81.38 8.79 -36.81
N LYS A 6 -81.82 9.75 -35.98
CA LYS A 6 -80.90 10.58 -35.13
C LYS A 6 -80.23 9.73 -34.04
N ILE A 7 -80.96 8.81 -33.42
CA ILE A 7 -80.47 7.87 -32.39
C ILE A 7 -79.42 6.93 -33.01
N LYS A 8 -79.71 6.36 -34.20
CA LYS A 8 -78.77 5.48 -34.91
C LYS A 8 -77.49 6.21 -35.28
N ALA A 9 -77.59 7.45 -35.80
CA ALA A 9 -76.44 8.28 -36.09
C ALA A 9 -75.60 8.61 -34.86
N PHE A 10 -76.21 8.92 -33.72
CA PHE A 10 -75.54 9.18 -32.45
C PHE A 10 -74.78 7.93 -31.95
N LEU A 11 -75.39 6.73 -32.02
CA LEU A 11 -74.74 5.47 -31.61
C LEU A 11 -73.55 5.15 -32.51
N ILE A 12 -73.64 5.38 -33.82
CA ILE A 12 -72.55 5.17 -34.77
C ILE A 12 -71.38 6.12 -34.47
N ILE A 13 -71.67 7.39 -34.24
CA ILE A 13 -70.63 8.38 -33.90
C ILE A 13 -69.97 8.06 -32.56
N SER A 14 -70.76 7.65 -31.55
CA SER A 14 -70.22 7.24 -30.26
C SER A 14 -69.29 5.99 -30.39
N PHE A 15 -69.70 5.02 -31.22
CA PHE A 15 -68.90 3.83 -31.46
C PHE A 15 -67.58 4.15 -32.19
N ILE A 16 -67.65 5.04 -33.18
CA ILE A 16 -66.44 5.56 -33.89
C ILE A 16 -65.51 6.31 -32.93
N ALA A 17 -66.05 7.13 -32.04
CA ALA A 17 -65.30 7.87 -31.04
C ALA A 17 -64.60 6.92 -30.05
N ILE A 18 -65.31 5.87 -29.56
CA ILE A 18 -64.73 4.90 -28.66
C ILE A 18 -63.65 4.10 -29.37
N PHE A 19 -63.88 3.66 -30.63
CA PHE A 19 -62.86 2.96 -31.43
C PHE A 19 -61.63 3.85 -31.68
N ALA A 20 -61.81 5.10 -32.00
CA ALA A 20 -60.70 6.05 -32.17
C ALA A 20 -59.85 6.23 -30.89
N VAL A 21 -60.50 6.27 -29.71
CA VAL A 21 -59.83 6.35 -28.43
C VAL A 21 -59.02 5.07 -28.13
N ILE A 22 -59.62 3.90 -28.41
CA ILE A 22 -58.91 2.60 -28.23
C ILE A 22 -57.73 2.47 -29.17
N ALA A 23 -57.92 2.85 -30.46
CA ALA A 23 -56.85 2.83 -31.45
C ALA A 23 -55.70 3.80 -31.06
N ALA A 24 -56.06 5.05 -30.67
CA ALA A 24 -55.08 6.03 -30.21
C ALA A 24 -54.29 5.52 -29.01
N ARG A 25 -54.96 4.91 -28.02
CA ARG A 25 -54.33 4.34 -26.84
C ARG A 25 -53.38 3.17 -27.19
N HIS A 26 -53.80 2.36 -28.17
CA HIS A 26 -52.97 1.25 -28.67
C HIS A 26 -51.71 1.77 -29.38
N PHE A 27 -51.83 2.73 -30.28
CA PHE A 27 -50.72 3.34 -30.99
C PHE A 27 -49.76 4.11 -30.07
N ILE A 28 -50.33 4.86 -29.11
CA ILE A 28 -49.54 5.56 -28.08
C ILE A 28 -48.77 4.49 -27.26
N GLY A 29 -49.42 3.39 -26.83
CA GLY A 29 -48.78 2.33 -26.08
C GLY A 29 -47.62 1.66 -26.85
N LEU A 30 -47.78 1.43 -28.16
CA LEU A 30 -46.73 0.89 -29.04
C LEU A 30 -45.57 1.86 -29.19
N HIS A 31 -45.86 3.16 -29.35
CA HIS A 31 -44.84 4.24 -29.48
C HIS A 31 -44.05 4.37 -28.19
N PHE A 32 -44.69 4.36 -27.03
CA PHE A 32 -44.00 4.38 -25.73
C PHE A 32 -43.21 3.12 -25.48
N LYS A 33 -43.72 1.94 -25.79
CA LYS A 33 -42.96 0.67 -25.71
C LYS A 33 -41.69 0.74 -26.54
N LYS A 34 -41.75 1.25 -27.77
CA LYS A 34 -40.59 1.36 -28.67
C LYS A 34 -39.56 2.37 -28.18
N LYS A 35 -40.00 3.49 -27.60
CA LYS A 35 -39.13 4.57 -27.14
C LYS A 35 -38.49 4.31 -25.78
N PHE A 36 -39.13 3.55 -24.91
CA PHE A 36 -38.65 3.29 -23.53
C PHE A 36 -38.21 1.84 -23.29
N SER A 37 -38.32 0.95 -24.29
CA SER A 37 -37.86 -0.44 -24.15
C SER A 37 -36.34 -0.61 -24.28
N THR A 38 -35.65 0.34 -24.91
CA THR A 38 -34.21 0.34 -25.05
C THR A 38 -33.59 1.23 -23.99
N ARG A 39 -33.30 0.68 -22.81
CA ARG A 39 -32.46 1.40 -21.85
C ARG A 39 -31.09 1.64 -22.52
N PRO A 40 -30.54 2.86 -22.49
CA PRO A 40 -29.22 3.10 -23.00
C PRO A 40 -28.22 2.17 -22.30
N ALA A 41 -27.27 1.65 -23.06
CA ALA A 41 -26.23 0.79 -22.52
C ALA A 41 -25.50 1.55 -21.38
N PRO A 42 -25.39 0.95 -20.19
CA PRO A 42 -24.71 1.61 -19.06
C PRO A 42 -23.25 1.87 -19.42
N GLY A 43 -22.78 3.07 -19.05
CA GLY A 43 -21.37 3.41 -19.14
C GLY A 43 -20.56 2.66 -18.09
N VAL A 44 -19.45 2.07 -18.50
CA VAL A 44 -18.55 1.31 -17.65
C VAL A 44 -17.10 1.67 -17.94
N ILE A 45 -16.25 1.61 -16.91
CA ILE A 45 -14.80 1.67 -17.06
C ILE A 45 -14.25 0.26 -17.00
N ILE A 46 -13.33 -0.05 -17.90
CA ILE A 46 -12.67 -1.35 -17.95
C ILE A 46 -11.23 -1.26 -17.48
N SER A 47 -10.74 -2.32 -16.87
CA SER A 47 -9.33 -2.52 -16.55
C SER A 47 -8.83 -3.79 -17.21
N LYS A 48 -7.62 -3.76 -17.73
CA LYS A 48 -6.97 -4.93 -18.30
C LYS A 48 -6.50 -5.85 -17.19
N VAL A 49 -6.68 -7.14 -17.38
CA VAL A 49 -6.20 -8.18 -16.46
C VAL A 49 -4.71 -8.39 -16.71
N GLU A 50 -3.89 -8.10 -15.71
CA GLU A 50 -2.43 -8.16 -15.81
C GLU A 50 -1.84 -8.95 -14.66
N LYS A 51 -0.62 -9.47 -14.87
CA LYS A 51 0.18 -10.04 -13.78
C LYS A 51 0.58 -8.93 -12.80
N SER A 52 0.34 -9.17 -11.53
CA SER A 52 0.71 -8.29 -10.44
C SER A 52 1.40 -9.08 -9.33
N LEU A 53 2.26 -8.40 -8.59
CA LEU A 53 2.96 -8.98 -7.45
C LEU A 53 2.02 -8.99 -6.24
N PHE A 54 1.80 -10.17 -5.68
CA PHE A 54 1.07 -10.37 -4.44
C PHE A 54 2.01 -10.95 -3.40
N TYR A 55 1.93 -10.45 -2.15
CA TYR A 55 2.75 -10.92 -1.06
C TYR A 55 1.99 -10.88 0.27
N LYS A 56 2.57 -11.49 1.29
CA LYS A 56 2.18 -11.29 2.69
C LYS A 56 3.22 -10.41 3.36
N SER A 57 2.86 -9.72 4.42
CA SER A 57 3.79 -8.90 5.19
C SER A 57 3.61 -9.10 6.69
N ILE A 58 4.71 -8.86 7.40
CA ILE A 58 4.74 -8.71 8.86
C ILE A 58 5.05 -7.25 9.10
N GLU A 59 4.17 -6.55 9.80
CA GLU A 59 4.36 -5.15 10.15
C GLU A 59 4.75 -5.04 11.62
N THR A 60 5.81 -4.30 11.88
CA THR A 60 6.35 -4.05 13.21
C THR A 60 7.09 -2.72 13.22
N PHE A 61 7.67 -2.35 14.33
CA PHE A 61 8.47 -1.16 14.47
C PHE A 61 9.76 -1.45 15.22
N GLY A 62 10.75 -0.59 15.02
CA GLY A 62 12.04 -0.68 15.68
C GLY A 62 12.75 0.65 15.69
N THR A 63 13.83 0.73 16.45
CA THR A 63 14.64 1.93 16.53
C THR A 63 15.83 1.81 15.58
N ALA A 64 16.05 2.86 14.81
CA ALA A 64 17.22 2.98 13.95
C ALA A 64 18.48 3.15 14.81
N ILE A 65 19.52 2.38 14.51
CA ILE A 65 20.85 2.50 15.15
C ILE A 65 21.93 2.54 14.08
N ALA A 66 23.03 3.20 14.36
CA ALA A 66 24.19 3.19 13.47
C ALA A 66 24.77 1.77 13.32
N GLN A 67 25.31 1.41 12.15
CA GLN A 67 25.92 0.11 11.94
C GLN A 67 27.09 -0.14 12.91
N SER A 68 27.88 0.89 13.18
CA SER A 68 28.92 0.92 14.22
C SER A 68 28.82 2.23 14.96
N SER A 69 28.90 2.16 16.28
CA SER A 69 28.88 3.33 17.17
C SER A 69 29.94 3.16 18.23
N LYS A 70 30.68 4.21 18.49
CA LYS A 70 31.64 4.27 19.58
C LYS A 70 31.46 5.55 20.37
N VAL A 71 31.50 5.41 21.70
CA VAL A 71 31.32 6.50 22.62
C VAL A 71 32.62 6.74 23.36
N TYR A 72 33.10 7.99 23.36
CA TYR A 72 34.25 8.43 24.08
C TYR A 72 33.79 9.40 25.17
N ARG A 73 34.38 9.28 26.35
CA ARG A 73 34.17 10.23 27.47
C ARG A 73 35.45 10.94 27.76
N VAL A 74 35.43 12.26 27.71
CA VAL A 74 36.60 13.12 27.84
C VAL A 74 36.34 14.18 28.89
N GLN A 75 37.35 14.48 29.71
CA GLN A 75 37.31 15.64 30.62
C GLN A 75 37.55 16.92 29.78
N LYS A 76 36.67 17.91 29.89
CA LYS A 76 36.78 19.16 29.14
C LYS A 76 38.13 19.87 29.35
N ASP A 77 38.62 19.83 30.58
CA ASP A 77 39.89 20.49 30.96
C ASP A 77 41.12 19.83 30.29
N ASN A 78 40.99 18.58 29.83
CA ASN A 78 42.08 17.86 29.16
C ASN A 78 42.11 18.08 27.64
N ILE A 79 41.13 18.81 27.09
CA ILE A 79 41.03 19.03 25.64
C ILE A 79 41.95 20.18 25.20
N VAL A 80 42.64 19.98 24.09
CA VAL A 80 43.46 21.02 23.42
C VAL A 80 42.66 21.58 22.25
N GLY A 81 42.51 22.92 22.25
CA GLY A 81 41.87 23.62 21.13
C GLY A 81 40.33 23.70 21.21
N ASN A 82 39.70 23.95 20.07
CA ASN A 82 38.26 24.19 19.99
C ASN A 82 37.46 22.89 20.00
N ILE A 83 36.40 22.83 20.81
CA ILE A 83 35.53 21.69 21.01
C ILE A 83 34.44 21.58 19.90
N ASN A 84 34.54 22.42 18.88
CA ASN A 84 33.49 22.47 17.82
C ASN A 84 33.66 21.33 16.78
N ILE A 85 33.42 20.09 17.22
CA ILE A 85 33.61 18.88 16.44
C ILE A 85 32.26 18.26 15.98
N GLU A 86 31.15 18.83 16.42
CA GLU A 86 29.83 18.30 16.19
C GLU A 86 29.45 18.28 14.69
N ASN A 87 28.82 17.23 14.26
CA ASN A 87 28.39 17.02 12.88
C ASN A 87 29.51 16.85 11.83
N ARG A 88 30.81 16.81 12.26
CA ARG A 88 31.95 16.59 11.37
C ARG A 88 32.00 15.11 10.93
N PHE A 89 32.24 14.87 9.63
CA PHE A 89 32.61 13.56 9.13
C PHE A 89 34.13 13.39 9.25
N VAL A 90 34.55 12.26 9.79
CA VAL A 90 35.93 11.86 9.94
C VAL A 90 36.21 10.55 9.21
N LYS A 91 37.46 10.39 8.75
CA LYS A 91 37.94 9.14 8.18
C LYS A 91 38.61 8.30 9.29
N LYS A 92 38.69 6.98 9.05
CA LYS A 92 39.46 6.11 9.94
C LYS A 92 40.90 6.61 10.10
N GLY A 93 41.37 6.68 11.35
CA GLY A 93 42.70 7.15 11.69
C GLY A 93 42.82 8.69 11.88
N GLU A 94 41.76 9.44 11.61
CA GLU A 94 41.73 10.89 11.81
C GLU A 94 41.56 11.23 13.28
N ILE A 95 42.25 12.29 13.74
CA ILE A 95 42.13 12.77 15.11
C ILE A 95 40.79 13.48 15.29
N ILE A 96 39.99 12.97 16.20
CA ILE A 96 38.68 13.56 16.58
C ILE A 96 38.97 14.71 17.58
N ILE A 97 39.74 14.43 18.63
CA ILE A 97 40.12 15.39 19.67
C ILE A 97 41.58 15.19 20.06
N ALA A 98 42.32 16.30 20.20
CA ALA A 98 43.62 16.31 20.80
C ALA A 98 43.51 16.53 22.31
N LEU A 99 44.31 15.80 23.11
CA LEU A 99 44.35 15.89 24.57
C LEU A 99 45.68 16.43 25.05
N LYS A 100 45.68 17.12 26.18
CA LYS A 100 46.89 17.75 26.81
C LYS A 100 47.94 16.72 27.20
N ASP A 101 47.50 15.47 27.52
CA ASP A 101 48.40 14.37 27.87
C ASP A 101 49.01 13.68 26.64
N GLY A 102 48.76 14.22 25.44
CA GLY A 102 49.25 13.66 24.18
C GLY A 102 48.49 12.43 23.67
N LYS A 103 47.54 11.92 24.44
CA LYS A 103 46.70 10.79 24.03
C LYS A 103 45.51 11.30 23.22
N ASN A 104 45.71 11.42 21.91
CA ASN A 104 44.64 11.87 21.03
C ASN A 104 43.54 10.81 20.87
N ILE A 105 42.29 11.27 20.80
CA ILE A 105 41.17 10.40 20.40
C ILE A 105 41.18 10.33 18.88
N ILE A 106 41.34 9.12 18.38
CA ILE A 106 41.45 8.78 16.95
C ILE A 106 40.22 8.01 16.53
N ALA A 107 39.71 8.27 15.32
CA ALA A 107 38.58 7.56 14.75
C ALA A 107 38.95 6.10 14.38
N ASP A 108 38.31 5.14 15.00
CA ASP A 108 38.54 3.70 14.72
C ASP A 108 37.95 3.31 13.35
N PHE A 109 36.93 4.02 12.89
CA PHE A 109 36.28 3.86 11.60
C PHE A 109 35.84 5.23 11.07
N GLY A 110 35.49 5.29 9.79
CA GLY A 110 34.95 6.51 9.20
C GLY A 110 33.50 6.73 9.62
N GLY A 111 33.13 7.92 10.07
CA GLY A 111 31.78 8.20 10.55
C GLY A 111 31.53 9.66 10.83
N LYS A 112 30.35 9.93 11.36
CA LYS A 112 29.93 11.26 11.80
C LYS A 112 30.14 11.40 13.30
N VAL A 113 30.73 12.53 13.69
CA VAL A 113 30.96 12.84 15.10
C VAL A 113 29.76 13.56 15.68
N GLY A 114 29.23 13.04 16.77
CA GLY A 114 28.25 13.70 17.62
C GLY A 114 28.88 14.18 18.93
N LYS A 115 28.28 15.21 19.53
CA LYS A 115 28.70 15.77 20.80
C LYS A 115 27.51 15.85 21.76
N ARG A 116 27.72 15.47 23.01
CA ARG A 116 26.76 15.65 24.09
C ARG A 116 27.46 16.11 25.36
N GLU A 117 27.02 17.23 25.90
CA GLU A 117 27.48 17.71 27.19
C GLU A 117 26.68 17.05 28.32
N ILE A 118 27.36 16.72 29.42
CA ILE A 118 26.68 16.21 30.61
C ILE A 118 26.17 17.44 31.39
N ALA A 119 24.92 17.44 31.78
CA ALA A 119 24.27 18.49 32.54
C ALA A 119 25.04 18.79 33.85
N GLN A 120 25.09 20.08 34.24
CA GLN A 120 25.66 20.49 35.53
C GLN A 120 24.93 19.79 36.69
N GLY A 121 25.67 19.43 37.74
CA GLY A 121 25.11 18.74 38.92
C GLY A 121 25.09 17.22 38.88
N VAL A 122 25.40 16.62 37.70
CA VAL A 122 25.57 15.17 37.55
C VAL A 122 27.04 14.81 37.76
N LEU A 123 27.32 13.65 38.37
CA LEU A 123 28.68 13.12 38.51
C LEU A 123 29.41 13.13 37.16
N GLY A 124 30.49 13.90 37.07
CA GLY A 124 31.26 14.11 35.85
C GLY A 124 30.72 15.24 34.94
N SER A 125 30.10 16.27 35.50
CA SER A 125 29.62 17.48 34.81
C SER A 125 30.66 18.18 33.95
N ASN A 126 31.96 18.02 34.26
CA ASN A 126 33.07 18.53 33.43
C ASN A 126 33.46 17.54 32.31
N SER A 127 32.60 16.60 31.98
CA SER A 127 32.87 15.62 30.93
C SER A 127 32.08 15.92 29.67
N LEU A 128 32.69 15.60 28.55
CA LEU A 128 32.09 15.63 27.23
C LEU A 128 31.94 14.19 26.74
N ILE A 129 30.77 13.86 26.25
CA ILE A 129 30.51 12.62 25.54
C ILE A 129 30.59 12.90 24.05
N ILE A 130 31.43 12.13 23.36
CA ILE A 130 31.60 12.17 21.93
C ILE A 130 31.16 10.85 21.37
N THR A 131 30.34 10.87 20.35
CA THR A 131 29.94 9.66 19.61
C THR A 131 30.58 9.69 18.24
N LEU A 132 31.03 8.54 17.78
CA LEU A 132 31.41 8.31 16.41
C LEU A 132 30.47 7.26 15.83
N ASP A 133 29.68 7.63 14.84
CA ASP A 133 28.63 6.78 14.27
C ASP A 133 28.88 6.55 12.77
N ASP A 134 28.99 5.29 12.35
CA ASP A 134 28.94 4.96 10.93
C ASP A 134 27.48 4.96 10.46
N LEU A 135 27.13 6.02 9.75
CA LEU A 135 25.77 6.28 9.27
C LEU A 135 25.51 5.80 7.84
N LYS A 136 26.49 5.24 7.14
CA LYS A 136 26.31 4.79 5.74
C LYS A 136 25.29 3.70 5.64
N LYS A 137 25.20 2.87 6.65
CA LYS A 137 24.14 1.86 6.82
C LYS A 137 23.51 2.03 8.18
N ILE A 138 22.22 1.87 8.22
CA ILE A 138 21.45 1.86 9.45
C ILE A 138 20.96 0.44 9.71
N VAL A 139 20.99 0.07 10.95
CA VAL A 139 20.44 -1.18 11.46
C VAL A 139 19.18 -0.84 12.25
N ILE A 140 18.14 -1.66 12.09
CA ILE A 140 16.90 -1.53 12.84
C ILE A 140 16.62 -2.85 13.51
N ASP A 141 16.70 -2.87 14.84
CA ASP A 141 16.36 -4.04 15.63
C ASP A 141 14.85 -4.03 15.89
N ILE A 142 14.19 -5.10 15.46
CA ILE A 142 12.74 -5.27 15.53
C ILE A 142 12.39 -6.52 16.31
N LYS A 143 11.24 -6.50 16.98
CA LYS A 143 10.66 -7.67 17.63
C LYS A 143 9.57 -8.25 16.74
N VAL A 144 9.69 -9.52 16.39
CA VAL A 144 8.73 -10.26 15.55
C VAL A 144 8.06 -11.32 16.40
N PRO A 145 6.72 -11.43 16.42
CA PRO A 145 6.00 -12.44 17.19
C PRO A 145 6.42 -13.87 16.82
N GLU A 146 6.46 -14.78 17.80
CA GLU A 146 6.97 -16.15 17.64
C GLU A 146 6.24 -16.97 16.58
N ASN A 147 4.97 -16.69 16.31
CA ASN A 147 4.19 -17.37 15.25
C ASN A 147 4.73 -17.16 13.83
N TYR A 148 5.63 -16.20 13.63
CA TYR A 148 6.28 -15.93 12.35
C TYR A 148 7.69 -16.54 12.22
N VAL A 149 8.19 -17.22 13.27
CA VAL A 149 9.56 -17.78 13.28
C VAL A 149 9.83 -18.72 12.10
N GLY A 150 8.86 -19.57 11.75
CA GLY A 150 8.99 -20.49 10.60
C GLY A 150 9.05 -19.80 9.22
N ILE A 151 8.69 -18.53 9.15
CA ILE A 151 8.66 -17.74 7.91
C ILE A 151 9.87 -16.81 7.83
N LEU A 152 10.35 -16.35 8.98
CA LEU A 152 11.43 -15.37 9.07
C LEU A 152 12.75 -15.98 8.62
N LYS A 153 13.41 -15.34 7.65
CA LYS A 153 14.72 -15.79 7.10
C LYS A 153 15.58 -14.57 6.77
N PRO A 154 16.90 -14.66 6.93
CA PRO A 154 17.82 -13.68 6.39
C PRO A 154 17.59 -13.49 4.88
N GLY A 155 17.74 -12.26 4.40
CA GLY A 155 17.52 -11.91 3.01
C GLY A 155 16.08 -11.51 2.63
N LEU A 156 15.09 -11.74 3.49
CA LEU A 156 13.73 -11.24 3.23
C LEU A 156 13.75 -9.71 3.03
N LYS A 157 13.04 -9.25 2.03
CA LYS A 157 12.89 -7.82 1.74
C LYS A 157 12.11 -7.13 2.85
N ALA A 158 12.50 -5.92 3.16
CA ALA A 158 11.80 -5.06 4.10
C ALA A 158 11.59 -3.68 3.49
N GLU A 159 10.40 -3.15 3.67
CA GLU A 159 10.07 -1.74 3.45
C GLU A 159 10.08 -1.04 4.80
N ILE A 160 10.82 0.05 4.88
CA ILE A 160 11.01 0.80 6.11
C ILE A 160 10.44 2.18 5.91
N MET A 161 9.49 2.57 6.75
CA MET A 161 8.84 3.86 6.69
C MET A 161 9.24 4.72 7.88
N ASN A 162 9.59 5.97 7.58
CA ASN A 162 9.71 7.01 8.59
C ASN A 162 8.48 7.89 8.53
N SER A 163 7.63 7.81 9.55
CA SER A 163 6.38 8.59 9.63
C SER A 163 6.61 10.10 9.67
N ALA A 164 7.73 10.56 10.21
CA ALA A 164 8.05 11.99 10.31
C ALA A 164 8.31 12.63 8.93
N PHE A 165 8.81 11.87 7.96
CA PHE A 165 9.17 12.39 6.64
C PHE A 165 8.34 11.77 5.51
N ASN A 166 7.40 10.87 5.81
CA ASN A 166 6.60 10.13 4.83
C ASN A 166 7.45 9.50 3.70
N ARG A 167 8.61 8.94 4.07
CA ARG A 167 9.56 8.33 3.14
C ARG A 167 9.68 6.84 3.41
N THR A 168 9.79 6.08 2.34
CA THR A 168 10.00 4.64 2.37
C THR A 168 11.40 4.30 1.90
N PHE A 169 12.11 3.50 2.69
CA PHE A 169 13.44 2.97 2.38
C PHE A 169 13.32 1.46 2.14
N LYS A 170 14.23 0.93 1.34
CA LYS A 170 14.32 -0.52 1.09
C LYS A 170 15.45 -1.10 1.93
N GLY A 171 15.15 -2.19 2.60
CA GLY A 171 16.12 -2.94 3.39
C GLY A 171 15.90 -4.44 3.26
N LYS A 172 16.62 -5.19 4.05
CA LYS A 172 16.48 -6.65 4.13
C LYS A 172 16.76 -7.13 5.55
N VAL A 173 16.20 -8.29 5.89
CA VAL A 173 16.54 -9.00 7.12
C VAL A 173 18.01 -9.42 7.02
N GLU A 174 18.85 -8.94 7.92
CA GLU A 174 20.27 -9.26 8.00
C GLU A 174 20.48 -10.50 8.85
N SER A 175 19.90 -10.51 10.05
CA SER A 175 20.07 -11.61 10.99
C SER A 175 18.83 -11.77 11.88
N ILE A 176 18.74 -12.94 12.50
CA ILE A 176 17.67 -13.32 13.40
C ILE A 176 18.30 -13.93 14.63
N SER A 177 17.81 -13.58 15.82
CA SER A 177 18.24 -14.15 17.08
C SER A 177 18.02 -15.68 17.08
N SER A 178 18.87 -16.40 17.78
CA SER A 178 18.69 -17.83 18.02
C SER A 178 17.72 -18.17 19.15
N ARG A 179 17.19 -17.14 19.86
CA ARG A 179 16.33 -17.32 21.03
C ARG A 179 15.09 -16.44 20.92
N ILE A 180 13.98 -16.99 21.39
CA ILE A 180 12.72 -16.26 21.62
C ILE A 180 12.78 -15.69 23.03
N ASP A 181 12.37 -14.44 23.20
CA ASP A 181 12.15 -13.82 24.49
C ASP A 181 10.82 -14.34 25.08
N PRO A 182 10.86 -15.11 26.19
CA PRO A 182 9.66 -15.72 26.75
C PRO A 182 8.71 -14.70 27.39
N SER A 183 9.20 -13.52 27.75
CA SER A 183 8.38 -12.47 28.37
C SER A 183 7.53 -11.73 27.34
N THR A 184 8.07 -11.51 26.15
CA THR A 184 7.40 -10.79 25.07
C THR A 184 6.87 -11.71 23.96
N ARG A 185 7.16 -13.02 24.03
CA ARG A 185 6.83 -14.00 22.98
C ARG A 185 7.23 -13.53 21.59
N SER A 186 8.43 -12.98 21.49
CA SER A 186 8.97 -12.45 20.24
C SER A 186 10.41 -12.86 20.02
N ILE A 187 10.81 -12.87 18.74
CA ILE A 187 12.18 -13.07 18.31
C ILE A 187 12.75 -11.74 17.80
N LEU A 188 14.00 -11.47 18.17
CA LEU A 188 14.70 -10.28 17.66
C LEU A 188 15.18 -10.55 16.24
N ALA A 189 14.88 -9.65 15.33
CA ALA A 189 15.43 -9.65 13.97
C ALA A 189 16.05 -8.28 13.69
N ARG A 190 17.10 -8.31 12.90
CA ARG A 190 17.88 -7.14 12.50
C ARG A 190 17.65 -6.86 11.03
N ILE A 191 17.25 -5.63 10.73
CA ILE A 191 17.08 -5.13 9.38
C ILE A 191 18.24 -4.22 9.05
N ILE A 192 18.85 -4.38 7.89
CA ILE A 192 19.87 -3.47 7.38
C ILE A 192 19.32 -2.65 6.22
N VAL A 193 19.63 -1.34 6.25
CA VAL A 193 19.16 -0.34 5.29
C VAL A 193 20.34 0.47 4.81
N ASP A 194 20.42 0.71 3.51
CA ASP A 194 21.37 1.69 2.97
C ASP A 194 20.92 3.11 3.31
N ASN A 195 21.85 3.90 3.86
CA ASN A 195 21.63 5.28 4.28
C ASN A 195 22.69 6.24 3.71
N SER A 196 23.14 5.95 2.51
CA SER A 196 24.21 6.73 1.83
C SER A 196 23.88 8.22 1.74
N ASN A 197 22.62 8.59 1.77
CA ASN A 197 22.13 9.98 1.78
C ASN A 197 21.94 10.55 3.19
N PHE A 198 22.30 9.81 4.24
CA PHE A 198 22.22 10.24 5.65
C PHE A 198 20.84 10.76 6.10
N GLN A 199 19.77 10.18 5.53
CA GLN A 199 18.38 10.61 5.81
C GLN A 199 17.79 9.96 7.06
N ILE A 200 18.28 8.79 7.44
CA ILE A 200 17.88 8.10 8.66
C ILE A 200 18.89 8.48 9.75
N ILE A 201 18.38 8.99 10.85
CA ILE A 201 19.17 9.38 12.02
C ILE A 201 19.01 8.31 13.10
N PRO A 202 20.12 7.86 13.74
CA PRO A 202 20.04 6.96 14.89
C PRO A 202 19.11 7.51 15.97
N GLY A 203 18.33 6.62 16.58
CA GLY A 203 17.29 6.97 17.57
C GLY A 203 15.89 7.17 16.99
N GLN A 204 15.73 7.27 15.68
CA GLN A 204 14.41 7.39 15.07
C GLN A 204 13.63 6.08 15.17
N LEU A 205 12.32 6.21 15.45
CA LEU A 205 11.37 5.09 15.35
C LEU A 205 11.02 4.87 13.87
N MET A 206 11.14 3.64 13.42
CA MET A 206 10.87 3.20 12.05
C MET A 206 9.78 2.13 12.06
N THR A 207 8.82 2.26 11.16
CA THR A 207 7.88 1.19 10.85
C THR A 207 8.52 0.27 9.81
N VAL A 208 8.51 -1.01 10.08
CA VAL A 208 9.14 -2.04 9.24
C VAL A 208 8.09 -3.01 8.75
N LYS A 209 8.03 -3.22 7.45
CA LYS A 209 7.17 -4.17 6.76
C LYS A 209 8.03 -5.23 6.09
N ILE A 210 8.12 -6.42 6.70
CA ILE A 210 8.85 -7.56 6.12
C ILE A 210 7.95 -8.26 5.11
N ILE A 211 8.44 -8.45 3.90
CA ILE A 211 7.72 -9.03 2.79
C ILE A 211 8.09 -10.50 2.64
N TYR A 212 7.07 -11.36 2.51
CA TYR A 212 7.27 -12.79 2.31
C TYR A 212 6.18 -13.41 1.43
N ASN A 213 6.41 -14.62 0.92
CA ASN A 213 5.51 -15.34 0.02
C ASN A 213 5.10 -14.50 -1.19
N GLU A 214 6.08 -13.85 -1.83
CA GLU A 214 5.87 -13.11 -3.07
C GLU A 214 5.48 -14.07 -4.20
N ILE A 215 4.40 -13.75 -4.91
CA ILE A 215 3.94 -14.49 -6.08
C ILE A 215 3.48 -13.52 -7.16
N ASN A 216 3.83 -13.80 -8.40
CA ASN A 216 3.25 -13.12 -9.55
C ASN A 216 2.01 -13.90 -10.00
N GLN A 217 0.85 -13.28 -9.93
CA GLN A 217 -0.43 -13.85 -10.34
C GLN A 217 -1.25 -12.83 -11.12
N ILE A 218 -2.17 -13.33 -11.92
CA ILE A 218 -3.18 -12.51 -12.56
C ILE A 218 -3.94 -11.75 -11.47
N GLY A 219 -4.06 -10.44 -11.65
CA GLY A 219 -4.74 -9.54 -10.71
C GLY A 219 -5.79 -8.69 -11.40
N VAL A 220 -6.88 -8.45 -10.69
CA VAL A 220 -7.94 -7.51 -11.08
C VAL A 220 -8.13 -6.48 -9.97
N PRO A 221 -8.59 -5.25 -10.28
CA PRO A 221 -8.99 -4.30 -9.26
C PRO A 221 -10.05 -4.89 -8.33
N GLU A 222 -9.99 -4.60 -7.04
CA GLU A 222 -11.02 -5.06 -6.07
C GLU A 222 -12.41 -4.58 -6.46
N SER A 223 -12.51 -3.39 -7.05
CA SER A 223 -13.77 -2.80 -7.53
C SER A 223 -14.45 -3.60 -8.66
N ALA A 224 -13.66 -4.40 -9.40
CA ALA A 224 -14.17 -5.28 -10.45
C ALA A 224 -14.86 -6.55 -9.90
N VAL A 225 -14.55 -6.92 -8.66
CA VAL A 225 -15.02 -8.18 -8.07
C VAL A 225 -16.36 -7.99 -7.39
N THR A 226 -17.33 -8.81 -7.78
CA THR A 226 -18.64 -8.88 -7.11
C THR A 226 -18.78 -10.20 -6.38
N ILE A 227 -19.26 -10.15 -5.14
CA ILE A 227 -19.55 -11.34 -4.32
C ILE A 227 -21.06 -11.43 -4.13
N GLN A 228 -21.62 -12.58 -4.47
CA GLN A 228 -23.02 -12.88 -4.28
C GLN A 228 -23.17 -14.24 -3.58
N GLY A 229 -23.57 -14.22 -2.33
CA GLY A 229 -23.52 -15.41 -1.49
C GLY A 229 -22.09 -15.94 -1.37
N ASN A 230 -21.85 -17.18 -1.72
CA ASN A 230 -20.54 -17.83 -1.69
C ASN A 230 -19.79 -17.77 -3.04
N THR A 231 -20.33 -17.04 -4.03
CA THR A 231 -19.76 -17.01 -5.37
C THR A 231 -19.18 -15.64 -5.66
N ALA A 232 -17.94 -15.60 -6.07
CA ALA A 232 -17.28 -14.40 -6.60
C ALA A 232 -17.28 -14.44 -8.12
N PHE A 233 -17.51 -13.28 -8.74
CA PHE A 233 -17.48 -13.14 -10.19
C PHE A 233 -17.01 -11.76 -10.62
N VAL A 234 -16.61 -11.66 -11.88
CA VAL A 234 -16.33 -10.42 -12.58
C VAL A 234 -17.15 -10.38 -13.87
N TYR A 235 -17.25 -9.19 -14.47
CA TYR A 235 -17.77 -9.06 -15.82
C TYR A 235 -16.61 -8.78 -16.78
N ILE A 236 -16.47 -9.62 -17.81
CA ILE A 236 -15.54 -9.43 -18.93
C ILE A 236 -16.30 -8.75 -20.05
N VAL A 237 -15.67 -7.83 -20.75
CA VAL A 237 -16.27 -7.14 -21.90
C VAL A 237 -15.68 -7.67 -23.20
N ASN A 238 -16.54 -8.30 -24.01
CA ASN A 238 -16.24 -8.74 -25.37
C ASN A 238 -17.20 -8.04 -26.34
N SER A 239 -16.68 -7.32 -27.32
CA SER A 239 -17.48 -6.62 -28.35
C SER A 239 -18.65 -5.79 -27.77
N ASN A 240 -18.36 -5.04 -26.67
CA ASN A 240 -19.33 -4.24 -25.93
C ASN A 240 -20.47 -5.05 -25.26
N ILE A 241 -20.27 -6.32 -25.03
CA ILE A 241 -21.17 -7.19 -24.28
C ILE A 241 -20.45 -7.62 -23.00
N ALA A 242 -21.11 -7.46 -21.87
CA ALA A 242 -20.61 -7.89 -20.57
C ALA A 242 -20.98 -9.36 -20.33
N GLU A 243 -19.99 -10.19 -20.08
CA GLU A 243 -20.16 -11.60 -19.72
C GLU A 243 -19.77 -11.85 -18.27
N LYS A 244 -20.66 -12.46 -17.50
CA LYS A 244 -20.38 -12.86 -16.11
C LYS A 244 -19.45 -14.06 -16.10
N LYS A 245 -18.27 -13.93 -15.46
CA LYS A 245 -17.31 -15.03 -15.24
C LYS A 245 -17.16 -15.29 -13.76
N ILE A 246 -17.44 -16.51 -13.35
CA ILE A 246 -17.19 -16.97 -11.97
C ILE A 246 -15.68 -17.09 -11.80
N ILE A 247 -15.16 -16.55 -10.70
CA ILE A 247 -13.74 -16.54 -10.38
C ILE A 247 -13.45 -17.23 -9.05
N LYS A 248 -12.26 -17.78 -8.94
CA LYS A 248 -11.69 -18.20 -7.67
C LYS A 248 -10.65 -17.16 -7.24
N MET A 249 -10.95 -16.44 -6.16
CA MET A 249 -10.07 -15.41 -5.62
C MET A 249 -8.92 -16.02 -4.85
N GLY A 250 -7.77 -15.33 -4.87
CA GLY A 250 -6.62 -15.61 -4.02
C GLY A 250 -6.33 -14.47 -3.04
N LYS A 251 -5.10 -13.96 -3.05
CA LYS A 251 -4.65 -12.90 -2.15
C LYS A 251 -5.16 -11.53 -2.59
N ARG A 252 -5.33 -10.63 -1.61
CA ARG A 252 -5.61 -9.21 -1.85
C ARG A 252 -4.38 -8.40 -1.48
N ASN A 253 -4.01 -7.44 -2.32
CA ASN A 253 -2.90 -6.53 -2.06
C ASN A 253 -3.03 -5.27 -2.91
N PHE A 254 -2.81 -4.10 -2.33
CA PHE A 254 -2.82 -2.79 -3.01
C PHE A 254 -4.05 -2.53 -3.90
N GLY A 255 -5.25 -2.80 -3.39
CA GLY A 255 -6.49 -2.58 -4.15
C GLY A 255 -6.69 -3.55 -5.31
N LYS A 256 -5.87 -4.62 -5.39
CA LYS A 256 -6.01 -5.71 -6.36
C LYS A 256 -6.29 -7.04 -5.66
N VAL A 257 -7.04 -7.90 -6.34
CA VAL A 257 -7.30 -9.29 -5.95
C VAL A 257 -6.61 -10.21 -6.95
N SER A 258 -5.82 -11.16 -6.46
CA SER A 258 -5.27 -12.21 -7.33
C SER A 258 -6.36 -13.19 -7.70
N ILE A 259 -6.34 -13.65 -8.95
CA ILE A 259 -7.30 -14.61 -9.49
C ILE A 259 -6.58 -15.94 -9.73
N ILE A 260 -7.09 -16.99 -9.11
CA ILE A 260 -6.56 -18.35 -9.26
C ILE A 260 -7.11 -19.00 -10.54
N SER A 261 -8.39 -18.73 -10.86
CA SER A 261 -9.06 -19.24 -12.07
C SER A 261 -10.29 -18.41 -12.42
N GLY A 262 -10.69 -18.43 -13.69
CA GLY A 262 -11.91 -17.80 -14.19
C GLY A 262 -11.70 -16.63 -15.15
N VAL A 263 -10.50 -16.07 -15.22
CA VAL A 263 -10.10 -15.04 -16.21
C VAL A 263 -8.71 -15.33 -16.75
N ASN A 264 -8.41 -14.80 -17.91
CA ASN A 264 -7.10 -14.89 -18.56
C ASN A 264 -6.37 -13.56 -18.51
N GLU A 265 -5.06 -13.59 -18.73
CA GLU A 265 -4.26 -12.38 -18.98
C GLU A 265 -4.82 -11.67 -20.21
N ASP A 266 -4.84 -10.36 -20.20
CA ASP A 266 -5.36 -9.46 -21.24
C ASP A 266 -6.91 -9.36 -21.34
N ASP A 267 -7.68 -10.14 -20.57
CA ASP A 267 -9.12 -9.94 -20.48
C ASP A 267 -9.46 -8.50 -20.02
N ALA A 268 -10.51 -7.91 -20.60
CA ALA A 268 -11.00 -6.60 -20.19
C ALA A 268 -12.11 -6.78 -19.14
N VAL A 269 -11.82 -6.49 -17.86
CA VAL A 269 -12.81 -6.58 -16.77
C VAL A 269 -13.41 -5.21 -16.47
N ILE A 270 -14.69 -5.18 -16.14
CA ILE A 270 -15.36 -3.95 -15.71
C ILE A 270 -14.88 -3.61 -14.29
N SER A 271 -14.20 -2.49 -14.14
CA SER A 271 -13.70 -1.98 -12.86
C SER A 271 -14.63 -0.97 -12.20
N GLU A 272 -15.43 -0.24 -13.00
CA GLU A 272 -16.43 0.70 -12.48
C GLU A 272 -17.75 0.57 -13.22
N GLY A 273 -18.87 0.87 -12.53
CA GLY A 273 -20.20 0.74 -13.08
C GLY A 273 -20.77 -0.68 -13.00
N VAL A 274 -20.10 -1.60 -12.33
CA VAL A 274 -20.45 -3.03 -12.19
C VAL A 274 -21.91 -3.23 -11.74
N SER A 275 -22.40 -2.40 -10.81
CA SER A 275 -23.77 -2.49 -10.27
C SER A 275 -24.89 -2.27 -11.30
N LYS A 276 -24.56 -1.61 -12.41
CA LYS A 276 -25.50 -1.31 -13.50
C LYS A 276 -25.54 -2.38 -14.59
N VAL A 277 -24.62 -3.36 -14.50
CA VAL A 277 -24.38 -4.36 -15.53
C VAL A 277 -25.09 -5.67 -15.19
N ARG A 278 -25.59 -6.34 -16.20
CA ARG A 278 -26.15 -7.70 -16.12
C ARG A 278 -25.43 -8.60 -17.11
N ASP A 279 -25.46 -9.89 -16.83
CA ASP A 279 -24.92 -10.88 -17.75
C ASP A 279 -25.52 -10.75 -19.16
N LYS A 280 -24.67 -10.83 -20.18
CA LYS A 280 -25.01 -10.67 -21.61
C LYS A 280 -25.64 -9.32 -21.97
N SER A 281 -25.51 -8.30 -21.14
CA SER A 281 -26.00 -6.95 -21.44
C SER A 281 -24.99 -6.15 -22.26
N LYS A 282 -25.52 -5.29 -23.15
CA LYS A 282 -24.69 -4.29 -23.85
C LYS A 282 -24.18 -3.24 -22.86
N VAL A 283 -22.93 -2.86 -22.98
CA VAL A 283 -22.27 -1.81 -22.22
C VAL A 283 -21.62 -0.79 -23.14
N LYS A 284 -21.44 0.43 -22.67
CA LYS A 284 -20.67 1.46 -23.34
C LYS A 284 -19.40 1.69 -22.54
N ILE A 285 -18.26 1.39 -23.14
CA ILE A 285 -16.95 1.67 -22.52
C ILE A 285 -16.77 3.18 -22.48
N ILE A 286 -16.45 3.71 -21.32
CA ILE A 286 -16.11 5.11 -21.07
C ILE A 286 -14.64 5.10 -20.67
N ASN A 287 -13.82 5.87 -21.37
CA ASN A 287 -12.44 6.11 -20.93
C ASN A 287 -12.48 7.05 -19.72
N PRO A 288 -11.65 6.80 -18.66
CA PRO A 288 -11.57 7.64 -17.49
C PRO A 288 -11.10 9.04 -17.79
#